data_16e3e138e1a5c5cf153aa4d828bf259d
#
_entry.id   16e3e138e1a5c5cf153aa4d828bf259d
#
_cell.length_a   1.000
_cell.length_b   1.000
_cell.length_c   1.000
_cell.angle_alpha   90.00
_cell.angle_beta   90.00
_cell.angle_gamma   90.00
#
_symmetry.space_group_name_H-M   'P 1'
#
loop_
_entity.id
_entity.type
_entity.pdbx_description
1 polymer ?
#
loop_
_entity_poly.entity_id
_entity_poly.type
_entity_poly.pdbx_seq_one_letter_code
_entity_poly.pdbx_strand_id
1 'polypeptide(L)'
;MSIFERYLTIWVALCMTLGTLLGYFIPDTFHFIASLEIAQVNLPVAIFIWLMIIPMLMKIDFSSLHQVKEHWRGIGVTLFVNWAIKPFSMAFLAWLFIAVLFRPYLPEDQITSYIAGLIILAAAPCTAMVFVWSHLSDGDPHFTLSQVALNDTIMIFAFAPIVGLLLGLSSIIIPWATLLLSVVLYIVIPIGIAQWLRYFLIGTRGQEEFLHVLNIMTPVAIISLLATIVLLFGFQGKQIVQQPIVIALLAVPIIIQVYLNSGIAYGLSRHFKVAHCVAAPAALIG
;
A
#
# COMPACT_ATOMS: atom_id res chain seq x y z
N MET A 1 10.22 5.39 19.94
CA MET A 1 9.19 4.40 19.46
C MET A 1 8.26 4.04 20.61
N SER A 2 6.96 4.11 20.38
CA SER A 2 6.01 3.53 21.33
C SER A 2 6.12 2.00 21.30
N ILE A 3 5.77 1.32 22.42
CA ILE A 3 5.70 -0.15 22.49
C ILE A 3 4.82 -0.69 21.35
N PHE A 4 3.79 0.06 21.00
CA PHE A 4 2.86 -0.28 19.94
C PHE A 4 3.54 -0.36 18.55
N GLU A 5 4.34 0.64 18.17
CA GLU A 5 5.06 0.66 16.89
C GLU A 5 6.06 -0.48 16.77
N ARG A 6 6.72 -0.83 17.90
CA ARG A 6 7.66 -1.95 17.96
C ARG A 6 7.01 -3.30 17.64
N TYR A 7 5.77 -3.48 18.06
CA TYR A 7 5.03 -4.74 17.87
C TYR A 7 3.92 -4.64 16.84
N LEU A 8 3.97 -3.64 15.94
CA LEU A 8 2.93 -3.39 14.95
C LEU A 8 2.64 -4.63 14.08
N THR A 9 3.66 -5.38 13.70
CA THR A 9 3.49 -6.62 12.92
C THR A 9 2.65 -7.66 13.68
N ILE A 10 2.83 -7.78 15.00
CA ILE A 10 2.03 -8.69 15.83
C ILE A 10 0.58 -8.20 15.90
N TRP A 11 0.36 -6.90 16.10
CA TRP A 11 -0.98 -6.32 16.09
C TRP A 11 -1.71 -6.53 14.78
N VAL A 12 -1.00 -6.36 13.66
CA VAL A 12 -1.52 -6.63 12.32
C VAL A 12 -1.93 -8.11 12.20
N ALA A 13 -1.07 -9.05 12.57
CA ALA A 13 -1.35 -10.48 12.53
C ALA A 13 -2.56 -10.87 13.40
N LEU A 14 -2.67 -10.28 14.60
CA LEU A 14 -3.82 -10.47 15.48
C LEU A 14 -5.11 -9.93 14.85
N CYS A 15 -5.09 -8.75 14.24
CA CYS A 15 -6.24 -8.16 13.57
C CYS A 15 -6.66 -8.97 12.33
N MET A 16 -5.71 -9.49 11.55
CA MET A 16 -5.99 -10.41 10.44
C MET A 16 -6.71 -11.66 10.92
N THR A 17 -6.19 -12.30 11.97
CA THR A 17 -6.80 -13.50 12.58
C THR A 17 -8.19 -13.17 13.14
N LEU A 18 -8.30 -12.08 13.91
CA LEU A 18 -9.57 -11.63 14.48
C LEU A 18 -10.60 -11.35 13.39
N GLY A 19 -10.23 -10.58 12.35
CA GLY A 19 -11.10 -10.27 11.22
C GLY A 19 -11.59 -11.54 10.52
N THR A 20 -10.68 -12.46 10.23
CA THR A 20 -11.02 -13.75 9.60
C THR A 20 -12.01 -14.55 10.45
N LEU A 21 -11.76 -14.68 11.76
CA LEU A 21 -12.65 -15.40 12.67
C LEU A 21 -14.02 -14.73 12.78
N LEU A 22 -14.07 -13.41 12.95
CA LEU A 22 -15.33 -12.67 13.00
C LEU A 22 -16.11 -12.80 11.70
N GLY A 23 -15.46 -12.69 10.55
CA GLY A 23 -16.10 -12.87 9.24
C GLY A 23 -16.61 -14.31 9.00
N TYR A 24 -15.95 -15.30 9.61
CA TYR A 24 -16.39 -16.70 9.55
C TYR A 24 -17.60 -16.97 10.46
N PHE A 25 -17.57 -16.47 11.72
CA PHE A 25 -18.62 -16.75 12.71
C PHE A 25 -19.83 -15.83 12.57
N ILE A 26 -19.66 -14.59 12.10
CA ILE A 26 -20.73 -13.57 11.99
C ILE A 26 -20.73 -12.97 10.58
N PRO A 27 -20.93 -13.81 9.53
CA PRO A 27 -20.84 -13.35 8.14
C PRO A 27 -21.89 -12.29 7.78
N ASP A 28 -23.09 -12.36 8.34
CA ASP A 28 -24.18 -11.45 8.03
C ASP A 28 -23.87 -9.99 8.38
N THR A 29 -23.16 -9.77 9.48
CA THR A 29 -22.70 -8.42 9.88
C THR A 29 -21.71 -7.87 8.86
N PHE A 30 -20.76 -8.68 8.41
CA PHE A 30 -19.78 -8.25 7.41
C PHE A 30 -20.42 -8.08 6.03
N HIS A 31 -21.39 -8.90 5.65
CA HIS A 31 -22.17 -8.69 4.43
C HIS A 31 -22.97 -7.40 4.48
N PHE A 32 -23.58 -7.06 5.64
CA PHE A 32 -24.24 -5.77 5.82
C PHE A 32 -23.26 -4.59 5.68
N ILE A 33 -22.10 -4.65 6.35
CA ILE A 33 -21.07 -3.60 6.23
C ILE A 33 -20.54 -3.52 4.78
N ALA A 34 -20.36 -4.65 4.11
CA ALA A 34 -19.94 -4.71 2.72
C ALA A 34 -20.97 -4.08 1.77
N SER A 35 -22.27 -4.22 2.08
CA SER A 35 -23.35 -3.62 1.27
C SER A 35 -23.47 -2.10 1.38
N LEU A 36 -22.77 -1.47 2.36
CA LEU A 36 -22.69 -0.02 2.51
C LEU A 36 -21.70 0.57 1.50
N GLU A 37 -22.00 0.42 0.22
CA GLU A 37 -21.16 0.89 -0.87
C GLU A 37 -21.88 1.92 -1.75
N ILE A 38 -21.11 2.90 -2.24
CA ILE A 38 -21.55 3.86 -3.25
C ILE A 38 -20.52 3.79 -4.39
N ALA A 39 -20.99 3.56 -5.61
CA ALA A 39 -20.14 3.47 -6.80
C ALA A 39 -18.98 2.46 -6.64
N GLN A 40 -19.24 1.29 -6.08
CA GLN A 40 -18.27 0.22 -5.79
C GLN A 40 -17.22 0.58 -4.73
N VAL A 41 -17.44 1.63 -3.95
CA VAL A 41 -16.59 2.03 -2.84
C VAL A 41 -17.32 1.75 -1.53
N ASN A 42 -16.77 0.89 -0.68
CA ASN A 42 -17.29 0.64 0.65
C ASN A 42 -17.02 1.83 1.57
N LEU A 43 -18.09 2.49 2.06
CA LEU A 43 -17.99 3.73 2.84
C LEU A 43 -17.23 3.55 4.18
N PRO A 44 -17.52 2.54 5.02
CA PRO A 44 -16.77 2.30 6.24
C PRO A 44 -15.27 2.15 6.00
N VAL A 45 -14.88 1.37 4.99
CA VAL A 45 -13.47 1.19 4.61
C VAL A 45 -12.86 2.50 4.14
N ALA A 46 -13.57 3.26 3.30
CA ALA A 46 -13.09 4.57 2.83
C ALA A 46 -12.81 5.54 3.97
N ILE A 47 -13.71 5.61 4.96
CA ILE A 47 -13.54 6.48 6.14
C ILE A 47 -12.28 6.08 6.93
N PHE A 48 -12.09 4.79 7.20
CA PHE A 48 -10.89 4.34 7.92
C PHE A 48 -9.60 4.57 7.11
N ILE A 49 -9.63 4.36 5.80
CA ILE A 49 -8.48 4.69 4.93
C ILE A 49 -8.16 6.19 4.99
N TRP A 50 -9.16 7.06 4.93
CA TRP A 50 -8.94 8.51 5.03
C TRP A 50 -8.37 8.91 6.39
N LEU A 51 -8.92 8.38 7.48
CA LEU A 51 -8.41 8.63 8.84
C LEU A 51 -6.97 8.12 9.01
N MET A 52 -6.57 7.08 8.30
CA MET A 52 -5.22 6.54 8.29
C MET A 52 -4.27 7.40 7.46
N ILE A 53 -4.67 7.76 6.23
CA ILE A 53 -3.78 8.37 5.24
C ILE A 53 -3.63 9.88 5.47
N ILE A 54 -4.69 10.61 5.83
CA ILE A 54 -4.65 12.07 6.00
C ILE A 54 -3.56 12.53 6.96
N PRO A 55 -3.43 12.00 8.20
CA PRO A 55 -2.36 12.40 9.11
C PRO A 55 -0.95 12.12 8.59
N MET A 56 -0.81 11.05 7.82
CA MET A 56 0.47 10.68 7.19
C MET A 56 0.83 11.68 6.08
N LEU A 57 -0.12 12.02 5.23
CA LEU A 57 0.06 12.99 4.14
C LEU A 57 0.26 14.43 4.66
N MET A 58 -0.27 14.78 5.83
CA MET A 58 -0.01 16.06 6.48
C MET A 58 1.45 16.23 6.90
N LYS A 59 2.17 15.15 7.19
CA LYS A 59 3.61 15.20 7.51
C LYS A 59 4.46 15.55 6.29
N ILE A 60 3.95 15.31 5.08
CA ILE A 60 4.67 15.56 3.84
C ILE A 60 4.68 17.05 3.52
N ASP A 61 5.87 17.61 3.37
CA ASP A 61 6.07 18.94 2.85
C ASP A 61 6.47 18.88 1.39
N PHE A 62 5.51 19.07 0.49
CA PHE A 62 5.77 19.05 -0.94
C PHE A 62 6.68 20.20 -1.41
N SER A 63 6.78 21.30 -0.63
CA SER A 63 7.69 22.42 -0.95
C SER A 63 9.16 22.05 -0.71
N SER A 64 9.42 21.14 0.23
CA SER A 64 10.77 20.66 0.57
C SER A 64 11.29 19.56 -0.37
N LEU A 65 10.48 19.06 -1.30
CA LEU A 65 10.92 18.10 -2.33
C LEU A 65 12.08 18.63 -3.18
N HIS A 66 12.36 19.93 -3.14
CA HIS A 66 13.55 20.51 -3.79
C HIS A 66 14.88 20.03 -3.15
N GLN A 67 14.87 19.62 -1.88
CA GLN A 67 16.06 19.10 -1.16
C GLN A 67 16.38 17.64 -1.55
N VAL A 68 15.50 17.00 -2.28
CA VAL A 68 15.60 15.64 -2.84
C VAL A 68 16.83 15.46 -3.76
N LYS A 69 17.43 16.56 -4.26
CA LYS A 69 18.60 16.53 -5.14
C LYS A 69 19.85 15.89 -4.51
N GLU A 70 19.96 15.88 -3.18
CA GLU A 70 21.12 15.30 -2.50
C GLU A 70 21.18 13.76 -2.62
N HIS A 71 20.04 13.11 -2.73
CA HIS A 71 19.93 11.64 -2.81
C HIS A 71 19.36 11.13 -4.15
N TRP A 72 19.59 11.87 -5.24
CA TRP A 72 19.00 11.57 -6.57
C TRP A 72 19.23 10.14 -7.05
N ARG A 73 20.37 9.51 -6.69
CA ARG A 73 20.67 8.11 -7.04
C ARG A 73 19.72 7.13 -6.33
N GLY A 74 19.51 7.31 -5.03
CA GLY A 74 18.57 6.49 -4.26
C GLY A 74 17.14 6.65 -4.77
N ILE A 75 16.75 7.88 -5.08
CA ILE A 75 15.45 8.21 -5.66
C ILE A 75 15.27 7.53 -7.01
N GLY A 76 16.23 7.65 -7.90
CA GLY A 76 16.20 7.02 -9.21
C GLY A 76 16.06 5.51 -9.13
N VAL A 77 16.79 4.86 -8.21
CA VAL A 77 16.66 3.41 -7.97
C VAL A 77 15.27 3.04 -7.48
N THR A 78 14.75 3.75 -6.48
CA THR A 78 13.41 3.46 -5.92
C THR A 78 12.33 3.62 -6.99
N LEU A 79 12.35 4.71 -7.74
CA LEU A 79 11.38 4.95 -8.81
C LEU A 79 11.48 3.91 -9.92
N PHE A 80 12.69 3.57 -10.34
CA PHE A 80 12.90 2.56 -11.36
C PHE A 80 12.37 1.19 -10.94
N VAL A 81 12.66 0.78 -9.69
CA VAL A 81 12.18 -0.51 -9.18
C VAL A 81 10.66 -0.49 -9.02
N ASN A 82 10.09 0.55 -8.42
CA ASN A 82 8.64 0.62 -8.18
C ASN A 82 7.81 0.70 -9.45
N TRP A 83 8.27 1.44 -10.46
CA TRP A 83 7.43 1.76 -11.61
C TRP A 83 7.82 0.99 -12.89
N ALA A 84 9.08 0.54 -12.99
CA ALA A 84 9.55 -0.20 -14.16
C ALA A 84 9.84 -1.70 -13.88
N ILE A 85 10.07 -2.12 -12.64
CA ILE A 85 10.35 -3.53 -12.34
C ILE A 85 9.17 -4.21 -11.65
N LYS A 86 8.69 -3.63 -10.56
CA LYS A 86 7.71 -4.26 -9.67
C LYS A 86 6.39 -4.65 -10.36
N PRO A 87 5.70 -3.79 -11.13
CA PRO A 87 4.45 -4.17 -11.78
C PRO A 87 4.66 -5.29 -12.82
N PHE A 88 5.72 -5.19 -13.62
CA PHE A 88 6.00 -6.16 -14.68
C PHE A 88 6.49 -7.50 -14.14
N SER A 89 7.33 -7.48 -13.09
CA SER A 89 7.76 -8.72 -12.42
C SER A 89 6.58 -9.46 -11.80
N MET A 90 5.61 -8.75 -11.19
CA MET A 90 4.41 -9.40 -10.67
C MET A 90 3.52 -9.94 -11.79
N ALA A 91 3.34 -9.21 -12.88
CA ALA A 91 2.57 -9.72 -14.01
C ALA A 91 3.18 -11.03 -14.54
N PHE A 92 4.50 -11.10 -14.64
CA PHE A 92 5.22 -12.32 -15.01
C PHE A 92 5.05 -13.42 -13.95
N LEU A 93 5.25 -13.13 -12.66
CA LEU A 93 5.07 -14.10 -11.57
C LEU A 93 3.62 -14.58 -11.47
N ALA A 94 2.63 -13.69 -11.62
CA ALA A 94 1.23 -14.06 -11.63
C ALA A 94 0.92 -15.00 -12.81
N TRP A 95 1.39 -14.70 -14.00
CA TRP A 95 1.24 -15.58 -15.14
C TRP A 95 1.91 -16.94 -14.87
N LEU A 96 3.19 -16.96 -14.46
CA LEU A 96 3.96 -18.18 -14.23
C LEU A 96 3.33 -19.06 -13.15
N PHE A 97 3.02 -18.48 -11.99
CA PHE A 97 2.52 -19.26 -10.85
C PHE A 97 1.04 -19.57 -10.98
N ILE A 98 0.21 -18.62 -11.34
CA ILE A 98 -1.26 -18.80 -11.33
C ILE A 98 -1.75 -19.46 -12.63
N ALA A 99 -1.28 -19.00 -13.80
CA ALA A 99 -1.76 -19.53 -15.07
C ALA A 99 -1.08 -20.83 -15.48
N VAL A 100 0.16 -21.11 -15.00
CA VAL A 100 0.94 -22.29 -15.44
C VAL A 100 1.13 -23.29 -14.32
N LEU A 101 1.83 -22.91 -13.22
CA LEU A 101 2.27 -23.87 -12.19
C LEU A 101 1.13 -24.34 -11.28
N PHE A 102 0.29 -23.42 -10.82
CA PHE A 102 -0.76 -23.70 -9.84
C PHE A 102 -2.14 -23.90 -10.47
N ARG A 103 -2.25 -23.77 -11.78
CA ARG A 103 -3.52 -23.91 -12.49
C ARG A 103 -4.31 -25.19 -12.11
N PRO A 104 -3.69 -26.38 -11.94
CA PRO A 104 -4.44 -27.59 -11.56
C PRO A 104 -5.04 -27.55 -10.15
N TYR A 105 -4.59 -26.63 -9.29
CA TYR A 105 -4.99 -26.52 -7.89
C TYR A 105 -5.94 -25.34 -7.65
N LEU A 106 -6.19 -24.51 -8.66
CA LEU A 106 -6.99 -23.30 -8.57
C LEU A 106 -8.31 -23.46 -9.33
N PRO A 107 -9.43 -22.84 -8.85
CA PRO A 107 -10.67 -22.77 -9.59
C PRO A 107 -10.48 -22.06 -10.94
N GLU A 108 -10.83 -22.69 -12.03
CA GLU A 108 -10.58 -22.14 -13.38
C GLU A 108 -11.31 -20.81 -13.63
N ASP A 109 -12.50 -20.65 -13.08
CA ASP A 109 -13.32 -19.44 -13.17
C ASP A 109 -12.70 -18.23 -12.46
N GLN A 110 -11.78 -18.45 -11.52
CA GLN A 110 -11.16 -17.40 -10.70
C GLN A 110 -9.71 -17.08 -11.08
N ILE A 111 -9.07 -17.85 -11.94
CA ILE A 111 -7.67 -17.66 -12.36
C ILE A 111 -7.42 -16.22 -12.84
N THR A 112 -8.29 -15.72 -13.70
CA THR A 112 -8.21 -14.35 -14.24
C THR A 112 -8.31 -13.29 -13.15
N SER A 113 -9.19 -13.50 -12.18
CA SER A 113 -9.37 -12.59 -11.04
C SER A 113 -8.15 -12.59 -10.11
N TYR A 114 -7.52 -13.75 -9.89
CA TYR A 114 -6.29 -13.84 -9.09
C TYR A 114 -5.12 -13.12 -9.76
N ILE A 115 -4.94 -13.30 -11.08
CA ILE A 115 -3.91 -12.58 -11.84
C ILE A 115 -4.16 -11.08 -11.77
N ALA A 116 -5.40 -10.63 -11.98
CA ALA A 116 -5.77 -9.22 -11.87
C ALA A 116 -5.46 -8.65 -10.49
N GLY A 117 -5.85 -9.36 -9.42
CA GLY A 117 -5.60 -8.95 -8.05
C GLY A 117 -4.10 -8.80 -7.75
N LEU A 118 -3.25 -9.73 -8.19
CA LEU A 118 -1.80 -9.66 -8.02
C LEU A 118 -1.18 -8.48 -8.79
N ILE A 119 -1.63 -8.22 -10.01
CA ILE A 119 -1.17 -7.06 -10.81
C ILE A 119 -1.56 -5.75 -10.14
N ILE A 120 -2.80 -5.61 -9.69
CA ILE A 120 -3.29 -4.40 -9.01
C ILE A 120 -2.52 -4.17 -7.70
N LEU A 121 -2.29 -5.23 -6.92
CA LEU A 121 -1.52 -5.18 -5.68
C LEU A 121 -0.09 -4.65 -5.91
N ALA A 122 0.56 -5.13 -6.96
CA ALA A 122 1.95 -4.75 -7.25
C ALA A 122 2.12 -3.39 -7.90
N ALA A 123 1.08 -2.89 -8.59
CA ALA A 123 1.14 -1.59 -9.23
C ALA A 123 1.13 -0.41 -8.23
N ALA A 124 0.71 -0.65 -6.99
CA ALA A 124 0.72 0.35 -5.93
C ALA A 124 1.99 0.27 -5.08
N PRO A 125 2.66 1.41 -4.78
CA PRO A 125 3.73 1.44 -3.80
C PRO A 125 3.18 1.23 -2.39
N CYS A 126 3.93 0.54 -1.51
CA CYS A 126 3.56 0.39 -0.11
C CYS A 126 4.12 1.56 0.69
N THR A 127 3.26 2.44 1.20
CA THR A 127 3.69 3.63 1.94
C THR A 127 3.32 3.62 3.42
N ALA A 128 2.32 2.83 3.82
CA ALA A 128 1.75 2.86 5.16
C ALA A 128 2.73 2.44 6.28
N MET A 129 3.50 1.39 6.06
CA MET A 129 4.41 0.85 7.08
C MET A 129 5.89 1.18 6.85
N VAL A 130 6.21 1.80 5.74
CA VAL A 130 7.60 2.06 5.35
C VAL A 130 8.35 2.91 6.37
N PHE A 131 7.68 3.86 7.03
CA PHE A 131 8.30 4.70 8.07
C PHE A 131 8.76 3.89 9.28
N VAL A 132 7.97 2.91 9.71
CA VAL A 132 8.33 2.02 10.83
C VAL A 132 9.52 1.16 10.46
N TRP A 133 9.47 0.52 9.31
CA TRP A 133 10.56 -0.34 8.83
C TRP A 133 11.83 0.45 8.52
N SER A 134 11.71 1.65 7.93
CA SER A 134 12.83 2.55 7.68
C SER A 134 13.53 2.91 8.99
N HIS A 135 12.77 3.28 10.02
CA HIS A 135 13.33 3.59 11.34
C HIS A 135 14.03 2.37 11.97
N LEU A 136 13.46 1.17 11.84
CA LEU A 136 14.05 -0.08 12.37
C LEU A 136 15.33 -0.49 11.64
N SER A 137 15.53 -0.02 10.41
CA SER A 137 16.73 -0.29 9.60
C SER A 137 17.72 0.88 9.55
N ASP A 138 17.62 1.81 10.50
CA ASP A 138 18.45 3.03 10.54
C ASP A 138 18.38 3.87 9.25
N GLY A 139 17.20 3.88 8.61
CA GLY A 139 16.94 4.65 7.41
C GLY A 139 16.78 6.15 7.70
N ASP A 140 17.17 6.97 6.71
CA ASP A 140 17.00 8.41 6.77
C ASP A 140 15.51 8.79 6.70
N PRO A 141 14.95 9.45 7.75
CA PRO A 141 13.53 9.82 7.77
C PRO A 141 13.15 10.84 6.69
N HIS A 142 14.06 11.77 6.35
CA HIS A 142 13.80 12.79 5.33
C HIS A 142 13.76 12.15 3.94
N PHE A 143 14.70 11.26 3.65
CA PHE A 143 14.68 10.47 2.42
C PHE A 143 13.40 9.63 2.32
N THR A 144 13.04 8.90 3.37
CA THR A 144 11.85 8.06 3.42
C THR A 144 10.58 8.88 3.15
N LEU A 145 10.44 10.03 3.81
CA LEU A 145 9.30 10.92 3.63
C LEU A 145 9.22 11.45 2.19
N SER A 146 10.35 11.87 1.64
CA SER A 146 10.44 12.37 0.26
C SER A 146 10.11 11.30 -0.76
N GLN A 147 10.53 10.05 -0.52
CA GLN A 147 10.21 8.91 -1.39
C GLN A 147 8.72 8.56 -1.36
N VAL A 148 8.10 8.54 -0.18
CA VAL A 148 6.66 8.32 -0.05
C VAL A 148 5.91 9.40 -0.82
N ALA A 149 6.22 10.68 -0.58
CA ALA A 149 5.59 11.80 -1.27
C ALA A 149 5.70 11.71 -2.79
N LEU A 150 6.89 11.37 -3.29
CA LEU A 150 7.15 11.27 -4.72
C LEU A 150 6.42 10.09 -5.35
N ASN A 151 6.44 8.92 -4.70
CA ASN A 151 5.73 7.74 -5.18
C ASN A 151 4.22 7.94 -5.17
N ASP A 152 3.64 8.54 -4.13
CA ASP A 152 2.22 8.86 -4.05
C ASP A 152 1.81 9.87 -5.13
N THR A 153 2.66 10.87 -5.41
CA THR A 153 2.42 11.82 -6.49
C THR A 153 2.43 11.13 -7.87
N ILE A 154 3.42 10.27 -8.13
CA ILE A 154 3.49 9.51 -9.40
C ILE A 154 2.31 8.56 -9.52
N MET A 155 1.87 7.95 -8.42
CA MET A 155 0.74 7.02 -8.41
C MET A 155 -0.55 7.65 -8.95
N ILE A 156 -0.79 8.94 -8.73
CA ILE A 156 -1.96 9.66 -9.27
C ILE A 156 -2.08 9.48 -10.79
N PHE A 157 -0.94 9.53 -11.48
CA PHE A 157 -0.89 9.51 -12.94
C PHE A 157 -0.53 8.14 -13.51
N ALA A 158 0.31 7.37 -12.83
CA ALA A 158 0.91 6.14 -13.35
C ALA A 158 0.11 4.88 -13.02
N PHE A 159 -0.63 4.85 -11.90
CA PHE A 159 -1.31 3.63 -11.45
C PHE A 159 -2.31 3.11 -12.49
N ALA A 160 -3.28 3.92 -12.89
CA ALA A 160 -4.32 3.48 -13.81
C ALA A 160 -3.78 3.08 -15.21
N PRO A 161 -2.86 3.84 -15.84
CA PRO A 161 -2.24 3.42 -17.09
C PRO A 161 -1.44 2.12 -16.99
N ILE A 162 -0.65 1.93 -15.92
CA ILE A 162 0.15 0.71 -15.74
C ILE A 162 -0.75 -0.50 -15.50
N VAL A 163 -1.73 -0.40 -14.60
CA VAL A 163 -2.70 -1.47 -14.36
C VAL A 163 -3.46 -1.79 -15.64
N GLY A 164 -3.95 -0.77 -16.35
CA GLY A 164 -4.63 -0.93 -17.61
C GLY A 164 -3.78 -1.66 -18.65
N LEU A 165 -2.53 -1.26 -18.84
CA LEU A 165 -1.61 -1.93 -19.75
C LEU A 165 -1.41 -3.41 -19.37
N LEU A 166 -1.13 -3.72 -18.10
CA LEU A 166 -0.83 -5.07 -17.65
C LEU A 166 -2.06 -5.98 -17.69
N LEU A 167 -3.23 -5.49 -17.31
CA LEU A 167 -4.49 -6.23 -17.43
C LEU A 167 -4.84 -6.47 -18.91
N GLY A 168 -4.63 -5.47 -19.77
CA GLY A 168 -4.82 -5.60 -21.21
C GLY A 168 -3.91 -6.65 -21.84
N LEU A 169 -2.64 -6.71 -21.45
CA LEU A 169 -1.69 -7.77 -21.86
C LEU A 169 -2.14 -9.15 -21.40
N SER A 170 -2.83 -9.24 -20.26
CA SER A 170 -3.36 -10.48 -19.71
C SER A 170 -4.77 -10.82 -20.25
N SER A 171 -5.24 -10.11 -21.27
CA SER A 171 -6.58 -10.27 -21.86
C SER A 171 -7.73 -10.07 -20.87
N ILE A 172 -7.51 -9.24 -19.84
CA ILE A 172 -8.48 -8.94 -18.79
C ILE A 172 -9.22 -7.65 -19.14
N ILE A 173 -10.54 -7.63 -18.95
CA ILE A 173 -11.35 -6.42 -19.17
C ILE A 173 -10.95 -5.36 -18.14
N ILE A 174 -10.58 -4.19 -18.63
CA ILE A 174 -10.09 -3.09 -17.80
C ILE A 174 -11.27 -2.28 -17.25
N PRO A 175 -11.49 -2.24 -15.93
CA PRO A 175 -12.54 -1.42 -15.33
C PRO A 175 -12.05 0.04 -15.15
N TRP A 176 -11.85 0.77 -16.25
CA TRP A 176 -11.30 2.13 -16.24
C TRP A 176 -12.02 3.08 -15.28
N ALA A 177 -13.35 3.03 -15.25
CA ALA A 177 -14.14 3.88 -14.36
C ALA A 177 -13.82 3.62 -12.89
N THR A 178 -13.74 2.34 -12.49
CA THR A 178 -13.40 1.94 -11.11
C THR A 178 -11.96 2.33 -10.76
N LEU A 179 -11.00 2.11 -11.67
CA LEU A 179 -9.60 2.48 -11.42
C LEU A 179 -9.44 3.99 -11.24
N LEU A 180 -10.02 4.80 -12.12
CA LEU A 180 -9.95 6.26 -12.01
C LEU A 180 -10.68 6.78 -10.77
N LEU A 181 -11.86 6.24 -10.48
CA LEU A 181 -12.61 6.60 -9.27
C LEU A 181 -11.82 6.26 -8.00
N SER A 182 -11.17 5.10 -7.96
CA SER A 182 -10.34 4.69 -6.82
C SER A 182 -9.15 5.63 -6.63
N VAL A 183 -8.47 6.05 -7.69
CA VAL A 183 -7.38 7.04 -7.62
C VAL A 183 -7.90 8.36 -7.06
N VAL A 184 -9.02 8.85 -7.55
CA VAL A 184 -9.59 10.11 -7.06
C VAL A 184 -9.98 10.01 -5.60
N LEU A 185 -10.73 8.97 -5.21
CA LEU A 185 -11.26 8.83 -3.84
C LEU A 185 -10.18 8.50 -2.81
N TYR A 186 -9.22 7.63 -3.14
CA TYR A 186 -8.27 7.15 -2.16
C TYR A 186 -6.91 7.85 -2.19
N ILE A 187 -6.64 8.66 -3.23
CA ILE A 187 -5.35 9.36 -3.35
C ILE A 187 -5.57 10.86 -3.50
N VAL A 188 -6.26 11.32 -4.55
CA VAL A 188 -6.35 12.76 -4.87
C VAL A 188 -7.08 13.54 -3.76
N ILE A 189 -8.24 13.05 -3.33
CA ILE A 189 -9.04 13.72 -2.29
C ILE A 189 -8.29 13.75 -0.95
N PRO A 190 -7.75 12.63 -0.41
CA PRO A 190 -6.98 12.67 0.82
C PRO A 190 -5.75 13.58 0.78
N ILE A 191 -5.00 13.60 -0.35
CA ILE A 191 -3.88 14.53 -0.52
C ILE A 191 -4.37 15.98 -0.45
N GLY A 192 -5.43 16.30 -1.17
CA GLY A 192 -6.02 17.65 -1.18
C GLY A 192 -6.43 18.09 0.22
N ILE A 193 -7.16 17.23 0.95
CA ILE A 193 -7.59 17.50 2.34
C ILE A 193 -6.38 17.65 3.26
N ALA A 194 -5.41 16.75 3.19
CA ALA A 194 -4.24 16.77 4.06
C ALA A 194 -3.39 18.04 3.86
N GLN A 195 -3.14 18.44 2.61
CA GLN A 195 -2.38 19.64 2.30
C GLN A 195 -3.15 20.92 2.65
N TRP A 196 -4.45 20.93 2.44
CA TRP A 196 -5.29 22.05 2.87
C TRP A 196 -5.28 22.21 4.39
N LEU A 197 -5.43 21.11 5.15
CA LEU A 197 -5.34 21.11 6.61
C LEU A 197 -3.97 21.57 7.10
N ARG A 198 -2.88 21.06 6.48
CA ARG A 198 -1.52 21.48 6.79
C ARG A 198 -1.33 22.98 6.59
N TYR A 199 -1.70 23.47 5.42
CA TYR A 199 -1.59 24.89 5.09
C TYR A 199 -2.42 25.78 6.04
N PHE A 200 -3.65 25.37 6.31
CA PHE A 200 -4.56 26.08 7.22
C PHE A 200 -4.01 26.11 8.65
N LEU A 201 -3.58 24.98 9.21
CA LEU A 201 -3.08 24.90 10.59
C LEU A 201 -1.80 25.69 10.76
N ILE A 202 -0.83 25.53 9.87
CA ILE A 202 0.45 26.25 9.94
C ILE A 202 0.23 27.76 9.75
N GLY A 203 -0.60 28.16 8.79
CA GLY A 203 -0.84 29.57 8.47
C GLY A 203 -1.67 30.32 9.52
N THR A 204 -2.62 29.66 10.22
CA THR A 204 -3.53 30.30 11.17
C THR A 204 -3.13 30.10 12.62
N ARG A 205 -2.58 28.94 12.98
CA ARG A 205 -2.31 28.55 14.38
C ARG A 205 -0.84 28.28 14.68
N GLY A 206 0.02 28.26 13.66
CA GLY A 206 1.45 28.03 13.79
C GLY A 206 1.88 26.56 13.86
N GLN A 207 3.19 26.38 13.91
CA GLN A 207 3.84 25.06 13.84
C GLN A 207 3.57 24.19 15.09
N GLU A 208 3.47 24.80 16.26
CA GLU A 208 3.23 24.05 17.51
C GLU A 208 1.86 23.39 17.53
N GLU A 209 0.82 24.13 17.14
CA GLU A 209 -0.54 23.61 17.07
C GLU A 209 -0.66 22.52 16.00
N PHE A 210 0.01 22.70 14.86
CA PHE A 210 0.09 21.67 13.82
C PHE A 210 0.66 20.36 14.36
N LEU A 211 1.79 20.42 15.09
CA LEU A 211 2.40 19.24 15.71
C LEU A 211 1.51 18.62 16.77
N HIS A 212 0.78 19.43 17.55
CA HIS A 212 -0.17 18.94 18.54
C HIS A 212 -1.31 18.15 17.87
N VAL A 213 -1.90 18.68 16.80
CA VAL A 213 -2.93 17.99 16.01
C VAL A 213 -2.40 16.68 15.43
N LEU A 214 -1.19 16.67 14.86
CA LEU A 214 -0.57 15.45 14.35
C LEU A 214 -0.38 14.37 15.43
N ASN A 215 0.03 14.77 16.63
CA ASN A 215 0.19 13.85 17.74
C ASN A 215 -1.14 13.21 18.18
N ILE A 216 -2.23 13.95 18.13
CA ILE A 216 -3.58 13.42 18.40
C ILE A 216 -4.06 12.50 17.27
N MET A 217 -3.79 12.87 16.02
CA MET A 217 -4.25 12.10 14.86
C MET A 217 -3.43 10.81 14.62
N THR A 218 -2.19 10.74 15.05
CA THR A 218 -1.33 9.56 14.85
C THR A 218 -1.93 8.28 15.46
N PRO A 219 -2.37 8.22 16.72
CA PRO A 219 -3.01 7.01 17.25
C PRO A 219 -4.33 6.69 16.55
N VAL A 220 -5.09 7.70 16.12
CA VAL A 220 -6.32 7.50 15.33
C VAL A 220 -5.99 6.81 13.99
N ALA A 221 -4.93 7.25 13.32
CA ALA A 221 -4.46 6.61 12.08
C ALA A 221 -4.09 5.13 12.29
N ILE A 222 -3.42 4.81 13.38
CA ILE A 222 -3.04 3.43 13.71
C ILE A 222 -4.26 2.57 14.00
N ILE A 223 -5.20 3.07 14.80
CA ILE A 223 -6.45 2.36 15.09
C ILE A 223 -7.25 2.14 13.81
N SER A 224 -7.31 3.15 12.93
CA SER A 224 -8.00 3.05 11.65
C SER A 224 -7.35 2.03 10.72
N LEU A 225 -6.01 1.95 10.70
CA LEU A 225 -5.28 0.89 9.99
C LEU A 225 -5.70 -0.50 10.47
N LEU A 226 -5.68 -0.73 11.79
CA LEU A 226 -6.06 -2.01 12.37
C LEU A 226 -7.53 -2.35 12.13
N ALA A 227 -8.43 -1.37 12.26
CA ALA A 227 -9.84 -1.55 11.95
C ALA A 227 -10.08 -1.89 10.47
N THR A 228 -9.36 -1.23 9.56
CA THR A 228 -9.41 -1.55 8.12
C THR A 228 -8.99 -3.01 7.88
N ILE A 229 -7.92 -3.47 8.52
CA ILE A 229 -7.45 -4.86 8.39
C ILE A 229 -8.53 -5.83 8.89
N VAL A 230 -9.13 -5.56 10.06
CA VAL A 230 -10.23 -6.41 10.59
C VAL A 230 -11.39 -6.46 9.61
N LEU A 231 -11.80 -5.34 9.03
CA LEU A 231 -12.91 -5.30 8.06
C LEU A 231 -12.58 -6.07 6.77
N LEU A 232 -11.41 -5.83 6.17
CA LEU A 232 -11.02 -6.47 4.90
C LEU A 232 -10.89 -7.99 5.05
N PHE A 233 -10.28 -8.46 6.15
CA PHE A 233 -10.22 -9.88 6.45
C PHE A 233 -11.57 -10.47 6.86
N GLY A 234 -12.42 -9.68 7.51
CA GLY A 234 -13.77 -10.05 7.86
C GLY A 234 -14.68 -10.26 6.65
N PHE A 235 -14.58 -9.41 5.63
CA PHE A 235 -15.34 -9.59 4.38
C PHE A 235 -15.00 -10.90 3.69
N GLN A 236 -13.78 -11.39 3.83
CA GLN A 236 -13.29 -12.61 3.19
C GLN A 236 -13.12 -13.79 4.16
N GLY A 237 -13.54 -13.64 5.43
CA GLY A 237 -13.28 -14.62 6.49
C GLY A 237 -13.77 -16.02 6.16
N LYS A 238 -14.98 -16.15 5.61
CA LYS A 238 -15.54 -17.44 5.17
C LYS A 238 -14.72 -18.07 4.04
N GLN A 239 -14.29 -17.27 3.06
CA GLN A 239 -13.52 -17.75 1.92
C GLN A 239 -12.10 -18.14 2.33
N ILE A 240 -11.47 -17.38 3.26
CA ILE A 240 -10.13 -17.67 3.79
C ILE A 240 -10.13 -19.02 4.51
N VAL A 241 -11.13 -19.28 5.34
CA VAL A 241 -11.21 -20.54 6.10
C VAL A 241 -11.57 -21.74 5.18
N GLN A 242 -12.38 -21.52 4.16
CA GLN A 242 -12.81 -22.59 3.24
C GLN A 242 -11.77 -22.93 2.17
N GLN A 243 -10.90 -21.98 1.80
CA GLN A 243 -9.91 -22.16 0.73
C GLN A 243 -8.47 -21.82 1.16
N PRO A 244 -7.95 -22.42 2.25
CA PRO A 244 -6.63 -22.08 2.78
C PRO A 244 -5.49 -22.39 1.79
N ILE A 245 -5.66 -23.43 0.97
CA ILE A 245 -4.67 -23.81 -0.05
C ILE A 245 -4.55 -22.74 -1.13
N VAL A 246 -5.67 -22.19 -1.60
CA VAL A 246 -5.67 -21.10 -2.59
C VAL A 246 -4.90 -19.89 -2.06
N ILE A 247 -5.14 -19.50 -0.81
CA ILE A 247 -4.44 -18.39 -0.18
C ILE A 247 -2.95 -18.64 -0.05
N ALA A 248 -2.56 -19.85 0.37
CA ALA A 248 -1.15 -20.24 0.45
C ALA A 248 -0.47 -20.19 -0.92
N LEU A 249 -1.14 -20.64 -1.97
CA LEU A 249 -0.63 -20.59 -3.34
C LEU A 249 -0.49 -19.15 -3.85
N LEU A 250 -1.46 -18.27 -3.55
CA LEU A 250 -1.39 -16.86 -3.92
C LEU A 250 -0.30 -16.09 -3.15
N ALA A 251 0.04 -16.52 -1.93
CA ALA A 251 1.11 -15.90 -1.15
C ALA A 251 2.50 -16.14 -1.76
N VAL A 252 2.72 -17.26 -2.48
CA VAL A 252 4.03 -17.61 -3.05
C VAL A 252 4.56 -16.53 -4.00
N PRO A 253 3.86 -16.12 -5.07
CA PRO A 253 4.36 -15.08 -5.97
C PRO A 253 4.55 -13.74 -5.26
N ILE A 254 3.73 -13.42 -4.25
CA ILE A 254 3.86 -12.18 -3.46
C ILE A 254 5.17 -12.20 -2.66
N ILE A 255 5.46 -13.29 -1.95
CA ILE A 255 6.70 -13.45 -1.16
C ILE A 255 7.92 -13.36 -2.08
N ILE A 256 7.92 -14.08 -3.21
CA ILE A 256 9.00 -14.03 -4.18
C ILE A 256 9.21 -12.59 -4.67
N GLN A 257 8.14 -11.88 -5.00
CA GLN A 257 8.22 -10.50 -5.47
C GLN A 257 8.82 -9.57 -4.43
N VAL A 258 8.40 -9.65 -3.18
CA VAL A 258 8.92 -8.81 -2.10
C VAL A 258 10.44 -8.96 -1.99
N TYR A 259 10.94 -10.19 -1.91
CA TYR A 259 12.39 -10.42 -1.82
C TYR A 259 13.14 -10.05 -3.11
N LEU A 260 12.55 -10.33 -4.27
CA LEU A 260 13.15 -9.98 -5.56
C LEU A 260 13.32 -8.46 -5.69
N ASN A 261 12.25 -7.71 -5.48
CA ASN A 261 12.28 -6.26 -5.66
C ASN A 261 13.13 -5.56 -4.60
N SER A 262 13.01 -5.96 -3.33
CA SER A 262 13.87 -5.43 -2.25
C SER A 262 15.34 -5.76 -2.52
N GLY A 263 15.64 -6.97 -2.98
CA GLY A 263 16.98 -7.38 -3.35
C GLY A 263 17.55 -6.57 -4.52
N ILE A 264 16.77 -6.36 -5.57
CA ILE A 264 17.15 -5.52 -6.71
C ILE A 264 17.36 -4.07 -6.29
N ALA A 265 16.43 -3.48 -5.53
CA ALA A 265 16.53 -2.10 -5.08
C ALA A 265 17.75 -1.88 -4.17
N TYR A 266 17.99 -2.78 -3.21
CA TYR A 266 19.17 -2.72 -2.36
C TYR A 266 20.47 -2.94 -3.16
N GLY A 267 20.51 -3.95 -4.02
CA GLY A 267 21.66 -4.27 -4.87
C GLY A 267 22.02 -3.12 -5.81
N LEU A 268 21.05 -2.53 -6.50
CA LEU A 268 21.27 -1.35 -7.34
C LEU A 268 21.74 -0.15 -6.51
N SER A 269 21.15 0.11 -5.35
CA SER A 269 21.58 1.17 -4.46
C SER A 269 23.05 1.00 -4.05
N ARG A 270 23.45 -0.22 -3.69
CA ARG A 270 24.86 -0.52 -3.36
C ARG A 270 25.79 -0.39 -4.58
N HIS A 271 25.34 -0.82 -5.76
CA HIS A 271 26.11 -0.64 -7.01
C HIS A 271 26.35 0.84 -7.31
N PHE A 272 25.36 1.70 -7.12
CA PHE A 272 25.50 3.14 -7.29
C PHE A 272 26.14 3.86 -6.09
N LYS A 273 26.71 3.12 -5.13
CA LYS A 273 27.38 3.64 -3.94
C LYS A 273 26.48 4.53 -3.07
N VAL A 274 25.21 4.19 -2.99
CA VAL A 274 24.26 4.86 -2.10
C VAL A 274 24.49 4.40 -0.66
N ALA A 275 24.47 5.33 0.29
CA ALA A 275 24.62 5.01 1.71
C ALA A 275 23.50 4.08 2.22
N HIS A 276 23.79 3.29 3.26
CA HIS A 276 22.83 2.33 3.82
C HIS A 276 21.54 3.02 4.30
N CYS A 277 21.64 4.16 4.96
CA CYS A 277 20.50 4.93 5.46
C CYS A 277 19.52 5.38 4.36
N VAL A 278 19.96 5.41 3.10
CA VAL A 278 19.12 5.67 1.91
C VAL A 278 18.75 4.37 1.19
N ALA A 279 19.70 3.42 1.11
CA ALA A 279 19.50 2.15 0.42
C ALA A 279 18.46 1.25 1.13
N ALA A 280 18.42 1.26 2.45
CA ALA A 280 17.46 0.47 3.22
C ALA A 280 16.01 0.95 2.98
N PRO A 281 15.65 2.23 3.16
CA PRO A 281 14.32 2.72 2.78
C PRO A 281 13.98 2.48 1.30
N ALA A 282 14.95 2.67 0.39
CA ALA A 282 14.75 2.41 -1.03
C ALA A 282 14.32 0.96 -1.29
N ALA A 283 14.94 0.00 -0.59
CA ALA A 283 14.59 -1.42 -0.69
C ALA A 283 13.25 -1.78 -0.04
N LEU A 284 12.84 -1.04 0.99
CA LEU A 284 11.57 -1.25 1.70
C LEU A 284 10.37 -0.67 0.93
N ILE A 285 10.60 0.37 0.13
CA ILE A 285 9.57 0.96 -0.72
C ILE A 285 9.46 0.19 -2.05
N GLY A 286 10.57 -0.31 -2.57
CA GLY A 286 10.65 -1.15 -3.79
C GLY A 286 10.09 -2.53 -3.54
#